data_e8f5450b4b2c3937d9340dc5558b66ae
#
_entry.id   e8f5450b4b2c3937d9340dc5558b66ae
#
_cell.length_a   1.000
_cell.length_b   1.000
_cell.length_c   1.000
_cell.angle_alpha   90.00
_cell.angle_beta   90.00
_cell.angle_gamma   90.00
#
_symmetry.space_group_name_H-M   'P 1'
#
loop_
_entity.id
_entity.type
_entity.pdbx_description
1 polymer ?
#
loop_
_entity_poly.entity_id
_entity_poly.type
_entity_poly.pdbx_seq_one_letter_code
_entity_poly.pdbx_strand_id
1 'polypeptide(L)'
;MELVGYARVSTRDQDLGLQIEKLESFGCKKIFMEKQSGAKSDREELKKALEYLRPGDKLVIYKIDRLARSTFDLQKIVKELNEREISVVFIKEQIDFSTPSGKLMFTMLGAIAEFERDLINERTAEGRARAIEKGKHMGRKGQDEKQIKQAMNLFFHR
;
A
#
# COMPACT_ATOMS: atom_id res chain seq x y z
N MET A 1 18.51 1.50 19.81
CA MET A 1 17.58 1.96 18.76
C MET A 1 18.38 2.47 17.58
N GLU A 2 18.16 1.91 16.42
CA GLU A 2 18.81 2.35 15.19
C GLU A 2 17.79 2.95 14.23
N LEU A 3 18.18 4.02 13.55
CA LEU A 3 17.38 4.64 12.50
C LEU A 3 17.85 4.09 11.16
N VAL A 4 17.00 3.34 10.49
CA VAL A 4 17.30 2.70 9.20
C VAL A 4 16.47 3.37 8.12
N GLY A 5 17.14 3.85 7.08
CA GLY A 5 16.49 4.52 5.97
C GLY A 5 16.16 3.59 4.82
N TYR A 6 15.06 3.89 4.14
CA TYR A 6 14.70 3.22 2.90
C TYR A 6 14.36 4.28 1.85
N ALA A 7 15.00 4.20 0.69
CA ALA A 7 14.77 5.10 -0.43
C ALA A 7 14.45 4.30 -1.68
N ARG A 8 13.43 4.72 -2.41
CA ARG A 8 13.03 4.09 -3.66
C ARG A 8 12.95 5.12 -4.77
N VAL A 9 13.59 4.82 -5.89
CA VAL A 9 13.56 5.68 -7.06
C VAL A 9 13.26 4.86 -8.31
N SER A 10 12.55 5.46 -9.26
CA SER A 10 12.45 4.92 -10.61
C SER A 10 13.58 5.50 -11.46
N THR A 11 13.83 4.92 -12.62
CA THR A 11 14.84 5.43 -13.56
C THR A 11 14.55 6.85 -14.04
N ARG A 12 13.31 7.33 -13.84
CA ARG A 12 12.87 8.68 -14.23
C ARG A 12 12.90 9.67 -13.08
N ASP A 13 13.05 9.20 -11.83
CA ASP A 13 13.07 10.06 -10.66
C ASP A 13 14.46 10.59 -10.41
N GLN A 14 14.56 11.92 -10.27
CA GLN A 14 15.81 12.59 -9.97
C GLN A 14 15.92 12.99 -8.50
N ASP A 15 15.03 12.49 -7.65
CA ASP A 15 14.98 12.88 -6.25
C ASP A 15 15.73 11.95 -5.30
N LEU A 16 16.51 11.00 -5.83
CA LEU A 16 17.29 10.07 -5.00
C LEU A 16 18.24 10.81 -4.06
N GLY A 17 18.96 11.80 -4.58
CA GLY A 17 19.86 12.61 -3.78
C GLY A 17 19.15 13.33 -2.65
N LEU A 18 17.96 13.87 -2.92
CA LEU A 18 17.13 14.53 -1.92
C LEU A 18 16.68 13.55 -0.84
N GLN A 19 16.21 12.37 -1.23
CA GLN A 19 15.80 11.34 -0.26
C GLN A 19 16.95 10.96 0.66
N ILE A 20 18.12 10.71 0.11
CA ILE A 20 19.30 10.31 0.88
C ILE A 20 19.71 11.43 1.83
N GLU A 21 19.76 12.67 1.34
CA GLU A 21 20.09 13.83 2.15
C GLU A 21 19.12 13.96 3.34
N LYS A 22 17.83 13.83 3.11
CA LYS A 22 16.83 13.93 4.17
C LYS A 22 16.93 12.78 5.16
N LEU A 23 17.20 11.58 4.68
CA LEU A 23 17.39 10.41 5.55
C LEU A 23 18.66 10.58 6.42
N GLU A 24 19.75 11.00 5.82
CA GLU A 24 21.00 11.25 6.57
C GLU A 24 20.82 12.37 7.60
N SER A 25 20.16 13.45 7.22
CA SER A 25 19.86 14.58 8.12
C SER A 25 18.96 14.16 9.29
N PHE A 26 18.08 13.19 9.07
CA PHE A 26 17.22 12.65 10.10
C PHE A 26 18.00 11.80 11.12
N GLY A 27 19.16 11.26 10.72
CA GLY A 27 20.02 10.46 11.58
C GLY A 27 20.18 9.01 11.14
N CYS A 28 19.76 8.67 9.93
CA CYS A 28 19.89 7.31 9.40
C CYS A 28 21.35 7.05 9.02
N LYS A 29 21.97 6.07 9.66
CA LYS A 29 23.33 5.61 9.32
C LYS A 29 23.32 4.52 8.28
N LYS A 30 22.29 3.69 8.27
CA LYS A 30 22.11 2.63 7.28
C LYS A 30 20.92 2.98 6.41
N ILE A 31 21.16 3.02 5.09
CA ILE A 31 20.12 3.36 4.11
C ILE A 31 20.09 2.29 3.03
N PHE A 32 18.92 1.70 2.82
CA PHE A 32 18.68 0.76 1.73
C PHE A 32 18.08 1.51 0.55
N MET A 33 18.73 1.43 -0.60
CA MET A 33 18.31 2.14 -1.80
C MET A 33 17.78 1.16 -2.82
N GLU A 34 16.57 1.39 -3.28
CA GLU A 34 15.93 0.55 -4.29
C GLU A 34 15.76 1.28 -5.60
N LYS A 35 16.26 0.68 -6.68
CA LYS A 35 16.01 1.17 -8.02
C LYS A 35 14.92 0.33 -8.65
N GLN A 36 13.81 0.97 -8.97
CA GLN A 36 12.71 0.32 -9.64
C GLN A 36 12.88 0.54 -11.15
N SER A 37 13.27 -0.51 -11.86
CA SER A 37 13.37 -0.50 -13.32
C SER A 37 12.26 -1.36 -13.91
N GLY A 38 11.37 -0.72 -14.70
CA GLY A 38 10.33 -1.43 -15.43
C GLY A 38 9.27 -2.09 -14.55
N ALA A 39 8.77 -3.24 -15.02
CA ALA A 39 7.65 -3.94 -14.40
C ALA A 39 8.03 -4.76 -13.15
N LYS A 40 9.29 -4.90 -12.86
CA LYS A 40 9.75 -5.68 -11.70
C LYS A 40 9.68 -4.84 -10.43
N SER A 41 8.85 -5.27 -9.52
CA SER A 41 8.62 -4.60 -8.26
C SER A 41 8.97 -5.50 -7.07
N ASP A 42 10.06 -6.22 -7.16
CA ASP A 42 10.41 -7.23 -6.16
C ASP A 42 10.79 -6.65 -4.80
N ARG A 43 11.05 -5.34 -4.73
CA ARG A 43 11.39 -4.66 -3.47
C ARG A 43 12.45 -5.42 -2.65
N GLU A 44 13.50 -5.88 -3.34
CA GLU A 44 14.57 -6.65 -2.70
C GLU A 44 15.26 -5.88 -1.57
N GLU A 45 15.48 -4.59 -1.78
CA GLU A 45 16.11 -3.74 -0.76
C GLU A 45 15.19 -3.52 0.44
N LEU A 46 13.88 -3.44 0.22
CA LEU A 46 12.92 -3.38 1.32
C LEU A 46 12.97 -4.67 2.14
N LYS A 47 13.02 -5.82 1.48
CA LYS A 47 13.16 -7.11 2.18
C LYS A 47 14.43 -7.14 3.02
N LYS A 48 15.56 -6.68 2.48
CA LYS A 48 16.83 -6.59 3.22
C LYS A 48 16.70 -5.65 4.41
N ALA A 49 16.04 -4.51 4.24
CA ALA A 49 15.81 -3.57 5.33
C ALA A 49 14.97 -4.20 6.44
N LEU A 50 13.91 -4.92 6.06
CA LEU A 50 13.04 -5.60 7.03
C LEU A 50 13.78 -6.71 7.78
N GLU A 51 14.69 -7.42 7.11
CA GLU A 51 15.53 -8.43 7.76
C GLU A 51 16.58 -7.80 8.69
N TYR A 52 17.10 -6.64 8.32
CA TYR A 52 18.09 -5.92 9.11
C TYR A 52 17.50 -5.33 10.39
N LEU A 53 16.27 -4.87 10.35
CA LEU A 53 15.60 -4.20 11.47
C LEU A 53 15.37 -5.14 12.66
N ARG A 54 15.57 -4.60 13.84
CA ARG A 54 15.39 -5.31 15.11
C ARG A 54 14.34 -4.60 15.95
N PRO A 55 13.71 -5.28 16.93
CA PRO A 55 12.77 -4.63 17.83
C PRO A 55 13.41 -3.39 18.49
N GLY A 56 12.66 -2.30 18.50
CA GLY A 56 13.13 -1.01 18.99
C GLY A 56 13.70 -0.09 17.92
N ASP A 57 14.02 -0.59 16.74
CA ASP A 57 14.50 0.22 15.62
C ASP A 57 13.38 1.00 14.94
N LYS A 58 13.75 1.99 14.13
CA LYS A 58 12.81 2.75 13.32
C LYS A 58 13.17 2.67 11.85
N LEU A 59 12.19 2.40 11.03
CA LEU A 59 12.30 2.50 9.58
C LEU A 59 11.88 3.90 9.15
N VAL A 60 12.78 4.62 8.49
CA VAL A 60 12.57 6.01 8.09
C VAL A 60 12.49 6.11 6.58
N ILE A 61 11.45 6.73 6.08
CA ILE A 61 11.21 6.94 4.65
C ILE A 61 10.91 8.42 4.41
N TYR A 62 11.35 8.95 3.29
CA TYR A 62 11.13 10.35 2.97
C TYR A 62 9.65 10.67 2.75
N LYS A 63 8.96 9.85 1.94
CA LYS A 63 7.54 10.02 1.61
C LYS A 63 6.80 8.68 1.69
N ILE A 64 5.51 8.74 1.94
CA ILE A 64 4.66 7.55 1.97
C ILE A 64 4.71 6.79 0.64
N ASP A 65 4.67 7.50 -0.49
CA ASP A 65 4.66 6.89 -1.81
C ASP A 65 5.97 6.19 -2.19
N ARG A 66 7.02 6.42 -1.43
CA ARG A 66 8.30 5.70 -1.60
C ARG A 66 8.32 4.34 -0.89
N LEU A 67 7.38 4.09 -0.01
CA LEU A 67 7.26 2.80 0.68
C LEU A 67 6.05 2.01 0.18
N ALA A 68 4.90 2.64 0.12
CA ALA A 68 3.63 1.98 -0.12
C ALA A 68 3.03 2.41 -1.47
N ARG A 69 2.34 1.48 -2.12
CA ARG A 69 1.65 1.72 -3.39
C ARG A 69 0.18 2.06 -3.20
N SER A 70 -0.37 1.72 -2.06
CA SER A 70 -1.76 1.93 -1.72
C SER A 70 -1.92 2.04 -0.22
N THR A 71 -3.08 2.49 0.22
CA THR A 71 -3.41 2.54 1.65
C THR A 71 -3.35 1.15 2.27
N PHE A 72 -3.83 0.15 1.54
CA PHE A 72 -3.79 -1.24 2.00
C PHE A 72 -2.34 -1.73 2.17
N ASP A 73 -1.47 -1.46 1.20
CA ASP A 73 -0.06 -1.82 1.25
C ASP A 73 0.63 -1.14 2.44
N LEU A 74 0.37 0.14 2.66
CA LEU A 74 0.90 0.91 3.78
C LEU A 74 0.46 0.31 5.11
N GLN A 75 -0.83 0.05 5.27
CA GLN A 75 -1.38 -0.53 6.49
C GLN A 75 -0.76 -1.89 6.79
N LYS A 76 -0.60 -2.72 5.77
CA LYS A 76 0.00 -4.04 5.90
C LYS A 76 1.45 -3.96 6.38
N ILE A 77 2.25 -3.10 5.77
CA ILE A 77 3.67 -2.93 6.13
C ILE A 77 3.80 -2.38 7.55
N VAL A 78 3.06 -1.33 7.88
CA VAL A 78 3.12 -0.71 9.20
C VAL A 78 2.64 -1.68 10.28
N LYS A 79 1.59 -2.44 10.02
CA LYS A 79 1.08 -3.44 10.95
C LYS A 79 2.12 -4.51 11.23
N GLU A 80 2.75 -5.05 10.21
CA GLU A 80 3.79 -6.07 10.33
C GLU A 80 4.96 -5.55 11.16
N LEU A 81 5.43 -4.35 10.89
CA LEU A 81 6.53 -3.73 11.62
C LEU A 81 6.14 -3.42 13.06
N ASN A 82 4.93 -2.93 13.27
CA ASN A 82 4.43 -2.62 14.60
C ASN A 82 4.37 -3.89 15.48
N GLU A 83 3.96 -5.02 14.91
CA GLU A 83 3.96 -6.31 15.62
C GLU A 83 5.38 -6.76 15.98
N ARG A 84 6.38 -6.35 15.21
CA ARG A 84 7.78 -6.60 15.50
C ARG A 84 8.43 -5.54 16.38
N GLU A 85 7.66 -4.61 16.93
CA GLU A 85 8.14 -3.48 17.74
C GLU A 85 9.06 -2.55 16.96
N ILE A 86 8.83 -2.41 15.67
CA ILE A 86 9.55 -1.50 14.80
C ILE A 86 8.60 -0.38 14.38
N SER A 87 9.01 0.86 14.62
CA SER A 87 8.22 2.04 14.25
C SER A 87 8.57 2.50 12.85
N VAL A 88 7.62 3.16 12.19
CA VAL A 88 7.80 3.71 10.86
C VAL A 88 7.66 5.23 10.93
N VAL A 89 8.58 5.93 10.27
CA VAL A 89 8.58 7.40 10.22
C VAL A 89 8.60 7.86 8.77
N PHE A 90 7.71 8.80 8.45
CA PHE A 90 7.68 9.48 7.15
C PHE A 90 8.08 10.94 7.36
N ILE A 91 9.19 11.34 6.75
CA ILE A 91 9.78 12.67 6.98
C ILE A 91 8.90 13.78 6.40
N LYS A 92 8.51 13.67 5.14
CA LYS A 92 7.76 14.71 4.46
C LYS A 92 6.37 14.94 5.07
N GLU A 93 5.66 13.87 5.37
CA GLU A 93 4.34 13.92 5.98
C GLU A 93 4.40 14.18 7.48
N GLN A 94 5.61 14.13 8.08
CA GLN A 94 5.84 14.33 9.51
C GLN A 94 5.01 13.35 10.36
N ILE A 95 5.01 12.09 9.96
CA ILE A 95 4.31 11.03 10.67
C ILE A 95 5.31 10.10 11.34
N ASP A 96 5.17 9.90 12.64
CA ASP A 96 5.91 8.90 13.40
C ASP A 96 4.89 8.00 14.11
N PHE A 97 4.80 6.74 13.67
CA PHE A 97 3.81 5.81 14.19
C PHE A 97 4.07 5.35 15.63
N SER A 98 5.20 5.75 16.23
CA SER A 98 5.45 5.49 17.65
C SER A 98 4.81 6.52 18.59
N THR A 99 4.40 7.68 18.06
CA THR A 99 3.75 8.73 18.83
C THR A 99 2.26 8.45 19.00
N PRO A 100 1.60 9.09 20.02
CA PRO A 100 0.15 8.97 20.16
C PRO A 100 -0.62 9.38 18.91
N SER A 101 -0.22 10.47 18.25
CA SER A 101 -0.80 10.91 16.97
C SER A 101 -0.60 9.85 15.88
N GLY A 102 0.58 9.24 15.82
CA GLY A 102 0.91 8.20 14.88
C GLY A 102 0.09 6.93 15.11
N LYS A 103 -0.15 6.57 16.36
CA LYS A 103 -1.00 5.42 16.70
C LYS A 103 -2.45 5.65 16.28
N LEU A 104 -2.96 6.86 16.46
CA LEU A 104 -4.28 7.24 15.98
C LEU A 104 -4.33 7.13 14.44
N MET A 105 -3.32 7.64 13.78
CA MET A 105 -3.22 7.57 12.32
C MET A 105 -3.16 6.12 11.83
N PHE A 106 -2.45 5.25 12.52
CA PHE A 106 -2.42 3.82 12.20
C PHE A 106 -3.81 3.20 12.29
N THR A 107 -4.57 3.54 13.34
CA THR A 107 -5.95 3.07 13.52
C THR A 107 -6.83 3.54 12.37
N MET A 108 -6.70 4.82 11.98
CA MET A 108 -7.43 5.37 10.84
C MET A 108 -7.06 4.70 9.53
N LEU A 109 -5.77 4.41 9.31
CA LEU A 109 -5.31 3.69 8.13
C LEU A 109 -5.92 2.29 8.06
N GLY A 110 -5.98 1.60 9.19
CA GLY A 110 -6.61 0.28 9.28
C GLY A 110 -8.08 0.34 8.88
N ALA A 111 -8.81 1.34 9.37
CA ALA A 111 -10.23 1.54 9.04
C ALA A 111 -10.41 1.86 7.57
N ILE A 112 -9.56 2.72 7.00
CA ILE A 112 -9.62 3.09 5.58
C ILE A 112 -9.31 1.88 4.70
N ALA A 113 -8.29 1.10 5.06
CA ALA A 113 -7.90 -0.10 4.31
C ALA A 113 -9.02 -1.14 4.32
N GLU A 114 -9.67 -1.33 5.47
CA GLU A 114 -10.82 -2.23 5.60
C GLU A 114 -11.99 -1.76 4.75
N PHE A 115 -12.28 -0.47 4.77
CA PHE A 115 -13.32 0.14 3.94
C PHE A 115 -13.03 -0.06 2.45
N GLU A 116 -11.79 0.18 2.02
CA GLU A 116 -11.38 -0.05 0.62
C GLU A 116 -11.54 -1.53 0.23
N ARG A 117 -11.19 -2.44 1.13
CA ARG A 117 -11.36 -3.88 0.90
C ARG A 117 -12.83 -4.24 0.76
N ASP A 118 -13.69 -3.72 1.61
CA ASP A 118 -15.13 -3.96 1.56
C ASP A 118 -15.72 -3.46 0.25
N LEU A 119 -15.29 -2.29 -0.22
CA LEU A 119 -15.69 -1.76 -1.51
C LEU A 119 -15.24 -2.68 -2.67
N ILE A 120 -14.02 -3.18 -2.63
CA ILE A 120 -13.50 -4.10 -3.65
C ILE A 120 -14.29 -5.40 -3.62
N ASN A 121 -14.57 -5.95 -2.45
CA ASN A 121 -15.35 -7.17 -2.29
C ASN A 121 -16.77 -6.99 -2.81
N GLU A 122 -17.40 -5.86 -2.52
CA GLU A 122 -18.71 -5.50 -3.05
C GLU A 122 -18.71 -5.46 -4.58
N ARG A 123 -17.73 -4.78 -5.17
CA ARG A 123 -17.55 -4.73 -6.62
C ARG A 123 -17.31 -6.12 -7.21
N THR A 124 -16.53 -6.95 -6.54
CA THR A 124 -16.26 -8.32 -6.97
C THR A 124 -17.52 -9.17 -6.90
N ALA A 125 -18.31 -9.04 -5.85
CA ALA A 125 -19.58 -9.75 -5.70
C ALA A 125 -20.54 -9.34 -6.82
N GLU A 126 -20.64 -8.06 -7.13
CA GLU A 126 -21.44 -7.57 -8.26
C GLU A 126 -20.91 -8.11 -9.58
N GLY A 127 -19.59 -8.16 -9.74
CA GLY A 127 -18.96 -8.73 -10.93
C GLY A 127 -19.24 -10.21 -11.08
N ARG A 128 -19.21 -10.96 -9.98
CA ARG A 128 -19.56 -12.39 -9.98
C ARG A 128 -21.02 -12.60 -10.33
N ALA A 129 -21.91 -11.81 -9.76
CA ALA A 129 -23.35 -11.90 -10.07
C ALA A 129 -23.58 -11.67 -11.56
N ARG A 130 -22.93 -10.67 -12.14
CA ARG A 130 -23.01 -10.39 -13.58
C ARG A 130 -22.45 -11.52 -14.43
N ALA A 131 -21.32 -12.09 -14.02
CA ALA A 131 -20.70 -13.21 -14.73
C ALA A 131 -21.60 -14.44 -14.69
N ILE A 132 -22.25 -14.71 -13.56
CA ILE A 132 -23.20 -15.79 -13.40
C ILE A 132 -24.42 -15.58 -14.32
N GLU A 133 -24.95 -14.35 -14.35
CA GLU A 133 -26.06 -14.02 -15.26
C GLU A 133 -25.65 -14.20 -16.72
N LYS A 134 -24.48 -13.73 -17.11
CA LYS A 134 -23.95 -13.93 -18.46
C LYS A 134 -23.73 -15.41 -18.76
N GLY A 135 -23.25 -16.18 -17.80
CA GLY A 135 -23.09 -17.62 -17.95
C GLY A 135 -24.40 -18.33 -18.12
N LYS A 136 -25.42 -17.95 -17.35
CA LYS A 136 -26.78 -18.47 -17.52
C LYS A 136 -27.35 -18.11 -18.87
N HIS A 137 -27.12 -16.87 -19.33
CA HIS A 137 -27.54 -16.40 -20.64
C HIS A 137 -26.83 -17.14 -21.77
N MET A 138 -25.55 -17.42 -21.62
CA MET A 138 -24.80 -18.21 -22.60
C MET A 138 -25.23 -19.67 -22.61
N GLY A 139 -25.65 -20.22 -21.48
CA GLY A 139 -26.11 -21.58 -21.35
C GLY A 139 -27.57 -21.78 -21.71
N ARG A 140 -28.37 -20.72 -21.71
CA ARG A 140 -29.82 -20.76 -22.07
C ARG A 140 -30.07 -19.82 -23.24
N LYS A 141 -30.30 -20.40 -24.39
CA LYS A 141 -30.74 -19.64 -25.57
C LYS A 141 -32.08 -18.98 -25.27
N GLY A 142 -32.18 -17.65 -25.40
CA GLY A 142 -33.42 -16.92 -25.27
C GLY A 142 -33.53 -15.98 -24.07
N GLN A 143 -32.48 -15.78 -23.31
CA GLN A 143 -32.52 -14.73 -22.29
C GLN A 143 -32.25 -13.38 -22.93
N ASP A 144 -33.06 -12.39 -22.50
CA ASP A 144 -33.12 -11.08 -23.11
C ASP A 144 -31.89 -10.24 -22.74
N GLU A 145 -31.20 -9.71 -23.75
CA GLU A 145 -30.06 -8.78 -23.55
C GLU A 145 -30.44 -7.54 -22.77
N LYS A 146 -31.71 -7.11 -22.84
CA LYS A 146 -32.19 -5.98 -22.05
C LYS A 146 -32.08 -6.22 -20.54
N GLN A 147 -32.36 -7.45 -20.10
CA GLN A 147 -32.23 -7.80 -18.68
C GLN A 147 -30.77 -7.72 -18.23
N ILE A 148 -29.84 -8.14 -19.07
CA ILE A 148 -28.41 -8.03 -18.79
C ILE A 148 -28.01 -6.55 -18.68
N LYS A 149 -28.45 -5.72 -19.61
CA LYS A 149 -28.17 -4.28 -19.61
C LYS A 149 -28.79 -3.58 -18.40
N GLN A 150 -30.01 -3.95 -18.01
CA GLN A 150 -30.64 -3.41 -16.81
C GLN A 150 -29.87 -3.78 -15.54
N ALA A 151 -29.47 -5.04 -15.42
CA ALA A 151 -28.67 -5.50 -14.29
C ALA A 151 -27.35 -4.76 -14.23
N MET A 152 -26.66 -4.59 -15.35
CA MET A 152 -25.42 -3.82 -15.44
C MET A 152 -25.62 -2.37 -15.05
N ASN A 153 -26.69 -1.73 -15.51
CA ASN A 153 -27.00 -0.34 -15.16
C ASN A 153 -27.25 -0.18 -13.67
N LEU A 154 -27.97 -1.09 -13.04
CA LEU A 154 -28.23 -1.08 -11.61
C LEU A 154 -26.94 -1.12 -10.80
N PHE A 155 -25.93 -1.89 -11.25
CA PHE A 155 -24.66 -2.01 -10.56
C PHE A 155 -23.69 -0.86 -10.86
N PHE A 156 -23.72 -0.30 -12.07
CA PHE A 156 -22.77 0.73 -12.48
C PHE A 156 -23.22 2.14 -12.18
N HIS A 157 -24.50 2.39 -11.98
CA HIS A 157 -25.05 3.74 -11.75
C HIS A 157 -25.43 4.03 -10.29
N ARG A 158 -24.83 3.32 -9.38
CA ARG A 158 -24.97 3.63 -7.96
C ARG A 158 -24.02 4.73 -7.54
#